data_882950602278f7c4a4d0a507c9d1bfcb
#
_entry.id   882950602278f7c4a4d0a507c9d1bfcb
#
_cell.length_a   1.000
_cell.length_b   1.000
_cell.length_c   1.000
_cell.angle_alpha   90.00
_cell.angle_beta   90.00
_cell.angle_gamma   90.00
#
_symmetry.space_group_name_H-M   'P 1'
#
loop_
_entity.id
_entity.type
_entity.pdbx_description
1 polymer ?
#
loop_
_entity_poly.entity_id
_entity_poly.type
_entity_poly.pdbx_seq_one_letter_code
_entity_poly.pdbx_strand_id
1 'polypeptide(L)'
;IYGVEWDWTSSGQTKGTRTDAAAGFGDPSPAVNNGSGSSPFDNLMPWSGMVKETRSGGVEVKEPKYWFKWTKTGKKLKLQIADGYVEGFSVDPVNRDRGDGLGELDYSYIGRYHCASGYKSTTGAAQQVNITRSQARTGIHNLGANFWQMDFAQFWYVNMLFLVEFADWNGERIGRGCSTNGSKMNNGQTDAMGYHTGTTAASRDSYGFTQYRNIEGWWDNVYDWMDGCYYNNNGLNVISNPNNFSDSANGTLVGTPSSGYPSDFTIPTASGLEWALFPSAANGSQTTYVPDYWSFGGSYPCLFHGGYYGQNQYRGPFYVSYGRASISSDVIGCRLQERPPKAA
;
A
#
# COMPACT_ATOMS: atom_id res chain seq x y z
N ILE A 1 15.68 13.42 -7.70
CA ILE A 1 15.73 12.08 -7.09
C ILE A 1 15.75 12.25 -5.58
N TYR A 2 14.88 11.54 -4.87
CA TYR A 2 14.76 11.47 -3.43
C TYR A 2 14.96 10.02 -2.99
N GLY A 3 15.83 9.77 -2.02
CA GLY A 3 16.17 8.41 -1.65
C GLY A 3 16.18 8.15 -0.16
N VAL A 4 16.17 6.86 0.19
CA VAL A 4 16.38 6.35 1.53
C VAL A 4 17.15 5.04 1.47
N GLU A 5 18.06 4.83 2.39
CA GLU A 5 18.84 3.60 2.53
C GLU A 5 18.72 3.06 3.95
N TRP A 6 18.47 1.76 4.06
CA TRP A 6 18.55 0.99 5.31
C TRP A 6 19.81 0.13 5.29
N ASP A 7 20.61 0.25 6.34
CA ASP A 7 21.79 -0.60 6.56
C ASP A 7 21.54 -1.54 7.73
N TRP A 8 21.10 -2.74 7.42
CA TRP A 8 20.83 -3.78 8.41
C TRP A 8 22.04 -4.66 8.71
N THR A 9 23.25 -4.28 8.29
CA THR A 9 24.50 -4.96 8.64
C THR A 9 24.89 -4.72 10.10
N SER A 10 24.58 -3.51 10.62
CA SER A 10 24.98 -3.04 11.94
C SER A 10 23.85 -2.95 12.95
N SER A 11 22.61 -2.80 12.50
CA SER A 11 21.44 -2.69 13.39
C SER A 11 20.16 -3.13 12.69
N GLY A 12 19.16 -3.57 13.46
CA GLY A 12 17.82 -3.87 13.01
C GLY A 12 16.88 -2.67 13.10
N GLN A 13 17.37 -1.44 13.00
CA GLN A 13 16.51 -0.25 13.07
C GLN A 13 15.50 -0.20 11.93
N THR A 14 14.28 0.23 12.25
CA THR A 14 13.22 0.44 11.25
C THR A 14 13.48 1.68 10.39
N LYS A 15 14.13 2.71 10.99
CA LYS A 15 14.46 3.98 10.35
C LYS A 15 15.71 3.85 9.48
N GLY A 16 15.59 4.34 8.25
CA GLY A 16 16.68 4.48 7.28
C GLY A 16 17.30 5.87 7.31
N THR A 17 18.32 6.05 6.48
CA THR A 17 18.98 7.32 6.23
C THR A 17 18.52 7.88 4.89
N ARG A 18 18.02 9.12 4.87
CA ARG A 18 17.68 9.81 3.62
C ARG A 18 18.92 10.08 2.79
N THR A 19 18.80 9.96 1.48
CA THR A 19 19.87 10.12 0.51
C THR A 19 19.43 11.02 -0.64
N ASP A 20 20.33 11.32 -1.54
CA ASP A 20 20.07 12.15 -2.72
C ASP A 20 19.52 13.53 -2.31
N ALA A 21 18.57 14.12 -3.02
CA ALA A 21 18.02 15.43 -2.67
C ALA A 21 17.26 15.45 -1.32
N ALA A 22 16.89 14.29 -0.77
CA ALA A 22 16.26 14.20 0.54
C ALA A 22 17.25 14.17 1.71
N ALA A 23 18.56 14.10 1.49
CA ALA A 23 19.57 13.89 2.53
C ALA A 23 19.52 14.93 3.67
N GLY A 24 19.07 16.16 3.40
CA GLY A 24 18.93 17.22 4.39
C GLY A 24 17.52 17.40 4.96
N PHE A 25 16.56 16.57 4.58
CA PHE A 25 15.18 16.74 5.00
C PHE A 25 14.96 16.27 6.44
N GLY A 26 14.20 17.06 7.20
CA GLY A 26 13.67 16.66 8.50
C GLY A 26 12.59 15.59 8.39
N ASP A 27 12.20 15.01 9.52
CA ASP A 27 11.09 14.06 9.56
C ASP A 27 9.76 14.79 9.35
N PRO A 28 8.80 14.18 8.62
CA PRO A 28 7.42 14.67 8.58
C PRO A 28 6.81 14.75 9.98
N SER A 29 5.93 15.73 10.17
CA SER A 29 5.09 15.89 11.36
C SER A 29 3.63 15.66 10.98
N PRO A 30 3.12 14.42 11.01
CA PRO A 30 1.72 14.13 10.73
C PRO A 30 0.78 14.84 11.68
N ALA A 31 -0.42 15.21 11.20
CA ALA A 31 -1.46 15.78 12.03
C ALA A 31 -1.89 14.82 13.15
N VAL A 32 -2.19 15.34 14.31
CA VAL A 32 -2.75 14.62 15.45
C VAL A 32 -4.05 15.32 15.87
N ASN A 33 -5.07 14.54 16.19
CA ASN A 33 -6.38 15.04 16.60
C ASN A 33 -6.99 16.04 15.58
N ASN A 34 -6.91 15.70 14.29
CA ASN A 34 -7.31 16.55 13.17
C ASN A 34 -6.61 17.92 13.10
N GLY A 35 -5.49 18.07 13.78
CA GLY A 35 -4.71 19.30 13.80
C GLY A 35 -3.92 19.56 12.52
N SER A 36 -2.91 20.42 12.64
CA SER A 36 -1.99 20.71 11.54
C SER A 36 -0.87 19.68 11.45
N GLY A 37 -0.29 19.56 10.26
CA GLY A 37 0.88 18.75 10.01
C GLY A 37 1.83 19.45 9.02
N SER A 38 2.98 18.87 8.76
CA SER A 38 3.93 19.32 7.75
C SER A 38 4.84 18.19 7.28
N SER A 39 5.28 18.28 6.05
CA SER A 39 6.28 17.37 5.47
C SER A 39 7.19 18.13 4.51
N PRO A 40 8.49 17.86 4.48
CA PRO A 40 9.36 18.41 3.44
C PRO A 40 8.97 17.98 2.02
N PHE A 41 8.09 16.99 1.89
CA PHE A 41 7.57 16.50 0.60
C PHE A 41 6.24 17.13 0.18
N ASP A 42 5.68 18.09 0.93
CA ASP A 42 4.35 18.65 0.65
C ASP A 42 4.25 19.39 -0.69
N ASN A 43 5.36 19.94 -1.17
CA ASN A 43 5.42 20.66 -2.45
C ASN A 43 6.20 19.89 -3.53
N LEU A 44 6.50 18.61 -3.32
CA LEU A 44 7.30 17.80 -4.22
C LEU A 44 6.45 16.71 -4.89
N MET A 45 6.57 16.61 -6.22
CA MET A 45 5.99 15.47 -6.93
C MET A 45 6.79 14.19 -6.63
N PRO A 46 6.12 13.04 -6.57
CA PRO A 46 4.69 12.79 -6.78
C PRO A 46 3.79 13.06 -5.56
N TRP A 47 4.33 13.26 -4.36
CA TRP A 47 3.58 13.41 -3.10
C TRP A 47 2.57 14.55 -3.13
N SER A 48 2.92 15.72 -3.65
CA SER A 48 2.04 16.89 -3.77
C SER A 48 0.88 16.67 -4.74
N GLY A 49 1.02 15.73 -5.66
CA GLY A 49 0.00 15.39 -6.64
C GLY A 49 -1.02 14.36 -6.15
N MET A 50 -0.84 13.77 -4.96
CA MET A 50 -1.81 12.86 -4.35
C MET A 50 -2.99 13.65 -3.75
N VAL A 51 -3.86 14.14 -4.62
CA VAL A 51 -5.01 14.97 -4.27
C VAL A 51 -6.33 14.20 -4.35
N LYS A 52 -7.31 14.61 -3.55
CA LYS A 52 -8.66 14.03 -3.56
C LYS A 52 -9.46 14.58 -4.76
N GLU A 53 -10.14 13.69 -5.48
CA GLU A 53 -11.07 14.02 -6.54
C GLU A 53 -12.37 13.22 -6.37
N THR A 54 -13.51 13.86 -6.67
CA THR A 54 -14.79 13.14 -6.75
C THR A 54 -14.97 12.64 -8.18
N ARG A 55 -15.08 11.32 -8.31
CA ARG A 55 -15.13 10.61 -9.59
C ARG A 55 -16.30 9.63 -9.61
N SER A 56 -16.43 8.85 -10.68
CA SER A 56 -17.53 7.87 -10.82
C SER A 56 -17.46 6.72 -9.81
N GLY A 57 -16.27 6.37 -9.32
CA GLY A 57 -16.05 5.39 -8.25
C GLY A 57 -16.23 5.95 -6.84
N GLY A 58 -16.51 7.25 -6.68
CA GLY A 58 -16.66 7.94 -5.41
C GLY A 58 -15.57 8.97 -5.16
N VAL A 59 -15.08 9.09 -3.93
CA VAL A 59 -13.93 9.94 -3.61
C VAL A 59 -12.66 9.11 -3.79
N GLU A 60 -11.81 9.56 -4.69
CA GLU A 60 -10.58 8.88 -5.07
C GLU A 60 -9.38 9.80 -4.85
N VAL A 61 -8.22 9.21 -4.66
CA VAL A 61 -6.94 9.91 -4.54
C VAL A 61 -6.15 9.66 -5.81
N LYS A 62 -5.70 10.74 -6.43
CA LYS A 62 -4.85 10.69 -7.61
C LYS A 62 -3.48 10.11 -7.27
N GLU A 63 -2.99 9.24 -8.12
CA GLU A 63 -1.69 8.58 -8.02
C GLU A 63 -0.80 9.03 -9.21
N PRO A 64 -0.04 10.13 -9.08
CA PRO A 64 0.84 10.61 -10.15
C PRO A 64 1.94 9.61 -10.50
N LYS A 65 2.25 9.51 -11.79
CA LYS A 65 3.38 8.72 -12.25
C LYS A 65 4.68 9.20 -11.63
N TYR A 66 5.53 8.25 -11.24
CA TYR A 66 6.91 8.48 -10.83
C TYR A 66 7.84 7.39 -11.36
N TRP A 67 9.12 7.62 -11.22
CA TRP A 67 10.17 6.62 -11.52
C TRP A 67 10.83 6.19 -10.23
N PHE A 68 11.19 4.91 -10.14
CA PHE A 68 11.83 4.37 -8.95
C PHE A 68 13.00 3.46 -9.29
N LYS A 69 13.85 3.26 -8.30
CA LYS A 69 14.92 2.27 -8.34
C LYS A 69 15.12 1.67 -6.96
N TRP A 70 15.01 0.35 -6.89
CA TRP A 70 15.49 -0.42 -5.76
C TRP A 70 16.92 -0.87 -6.03
N THR A 71 17.79 -0.79 -5.03
CA THR A 71 19.15 -1.32 -5.08
C THR A 71 19.43 -2.09 -3.79
N LYS A 72 20.03 -3.27 -3.92
CA LYS A 72 20.41 -4.09 -2.77
C LYS A 72 21.87 -4.49 -2.88
N THR A 73 22.63 -4.29 -1.79
CA THR A 73 24.03 -4.72 -1.65
C THR A 73 24.21 -5.34 -0.28
N GLY A 74 24.25 -6.68 -0.24
CA GLY A 74 24.23 -7.41 1.02
C GLY A 74 22.97 -7.10 1.82
N LYS A 75 23.14 -6.55 3.03
CA LYS A 75 22.05 -6.12 3.92
C LYS A 75 21.67 -4.64 3.76
N LYS A 76 22.23 -3.94 2.80
CA LYS A 76 21.84 -2.57 2.47
C LYS A 76 20.77 -2.60 1.41
N LEU A 77 19.64 -1.95 1.71
CA LEU A 77 18.52 -1.79 0.81
C LEU A 77 18.30 -0.29 0.59
N LYS A 78 18.31 0.14 -0.67
CA LYS A 78 18.08 1.55 -1.05
C LYS A 78 16.89 1.66 -1.98
N LEU A 79 16.01 2.62 -1.69
CA LEU A 79 14.93 3.07 -2.57
C LEU A 79 15.22 4.49 -3.03
N GLN A 80 15.04 4.75 -4.31
CA GLN A 80 15.09 6.08 -4.91
C GLN A 80 13.83 6.32 -5.73
N ILE A 81 13.28 7.54 -5.64
CA ILE A 81 12.10 8.01 -6.40
C ILE A 81 12.47 9.29 -7.13
N ALA A 82 11.99 9.43 -8.35
CA ALA A 82 12.11 10.63 -9.17
C ALA A 82 10.75 11.01 -9.78
N ASP A 83 10.50 12.30 -9.93
CA ASP A 83 9.28 12.88 -10.54
C ASP A 83 9.36 12.97 -12.07
N GLY A 84 10.48 12.56 -12.66
CA GLY A 84 10.73 12.52 -14.09
C GLY A 84 11.63 11.35 -14.47
N TYR A 85 11.74 11.10 -15.78
CA TYR A 85 12.58 10.04 -16.31
C TYR A 85 14.05 10.18 -15.83
N VAL A 86 14.59 9.07 -15.36
CA VAL A 86 16.00 8.92 -15.01
C VAL A 86 16.48 7.60 -15.59
N GLU A 87 17.62 7.63 -16.27
CA GLU A 87 18.22 6.40 -16.83
C GLU A 87 18.48 5.36 -15.73
N GLY A 88 18.05 4.12 -16.00
CA GLY A 88 18.17 3.00 -15.05
C GLY A 88 17.13 2.99 -13.93
N PHE A 89 16.12 3.88 -14.00
CA PHE A 89 14.91 3.83 -13.18
C PHE A 89 13.76 3.22 -13.97
N SER A 90 12.84 2.58 -13.27
CA SER A 90 11.61 2.04 -13.83
C SER A 90 10.43 2.94 -13.50
N VAL A 91 9.42 2.98 -14.36
CA VAL A 91 8.12 3.60 -14.03
C VAL A 91 7.46 2.83 -12.90
N ASP A 92 6.79 3.54 -12.02
CA ASP A 92 6.06 2.98 -10.88
C ASP A 92 5.15 1.79 -11.29
N PRO A 93 4.82 0.90 -10.35
CA PRO A 93 4.11 -0.34 -10.67
C PRO A 93 2.67 -0.13 -11.17
N VAL A 94 2.06 1.00 -10.86
CA VAL A 94 0.65 1.27 -11.20
C VAL A 94 0.51 1.95 -12.55
N ASN A 95 1.33 2.96 -12.83
CA ASN A 95 1.21 3.80 -14.03
C ASN A 95 2.01 3.27 -15.24
N ARG A 96 2.87 2.26 -15.07
CA ARG A 96 3.55 1.60 -16.19
C ARG A 96 2.57 0.94 -17.15
N ASP A 97 3.04 0.63 -18.34
CA ASP A 97 2.32 -0.27 -19.24
C ASP A 97 2.20 -1.65 -18.56
N ARG A 98 0.97 -2.05 -18.28
CA ARG A 98 0.66 -3.33 -17.61
C ARG A 98 0.14 -4.39 -18.58
N GLY A 99 0.11 -4.10 -19.87
CA GLY A 99 -0.43 -4.99 -20.90
C GLY A 99 -1.97 -5.00 -20.94
N ASP A 100 -2.63 -4.05 -20.30
CA ASP A 100 -4.08 -3.90 -20.25
C ASP A 100 -4.67 -3.11 -21.43
N GLY A 101 -3.81 -2.69 -22.36
CA GLY A 101 -4.19 -1.90 -23.53
C GLY A 101 -4.20 -0.40 -23.31
N LEU A 102 -4.00 0.10 -22.07
CA LEU A 102 -3.95 1.53 -21.76
C LEU A 102 -2.55 2.12 -21.96
N GLY A 103 -1.52 1.25 -22.02
CA GLY A 103 -0.13 1.68 -22.05
C GLY A 103 0.32 2.34 -20.73
N GLU A 104 1.38 3.14 -20.81
CA GLU A 104 1.87 3.94 -19.67
C GLU A 104 0.95 5.14 -19.43
N LEU A 105 0.53 5.35 -18.18
CA LEU A 105 -0.35 6.43 -17.76
C LEU A 105 0.44 7.54 -17.06
N ASP A 106 -0.06 8.77 -17.11
CA ASP A 106 0.51 9.89 -16.33
C ASP A 106 0.01 9.90 -14.89
N TYR A 107 -1.12 9.23 -14.63
CA TYR A 107 -1.72 9.04 -13.31
C TYR A 107 -2.78 7.94 -13.34
N SER A 108 -3.04 7.40 -12.18
CA SER A 108 -4.16 6.51 -11.86
C SER A 108 -4.86 7.03 -10.60
N TYR A 109 -5.78 6.27 -10.06
CA TYR A 109 -6.48 6.62 -8.83
C TYR A 109 -6.67 5.39 -7.93
N ILE A 110 -6.69 5.66 -6.62
CA ILE A 110 -7.08 4.71 -5.59
C ILE A 110 -8.26 5.26 -4.80
N GLY A 111 -9.19 4.41 -4.37
CA GLY A 111 -10.26 4.83 -3.48
C GLY A 111 -9.72 5.47 -2.20
N ARG A 112 -10.18 6.67 -1.85
CA ARG A 112 -9.84 7.30 -0.58
C ARG A 112 -10.22 6.42 0.61
N TYR A 113 -11.39 5.81 0.54
CA TYR A 113 -11.97 4.94 1.56
C TYR A 113 -11.98 3.48 1.10
N HIS A 114 -12.11 2.58 2.06
CA HIS A 114 -12.55 1.21 1.74
C HIS A 114 -13.87 1.28 0.96
N CYS A 115 -14.10 0.36 0.05
CA CYS A 115 -15.36 0.29 -0.67
C CYS A 115 -16.54 0.15 0.31
N ALA A 116 -17.57 0.93 0.07
CA ALA A 116 -18.88 0.78 0.70
C ALA A 116 -19.82 -0.06 -0.18
N SER A 117 -21.10 -0.14 0.18
CA SER A 117 -22.12 -0.82 -0.64
C SER A 117 -22.09 -0.30 -2.08
N GLY A 118 -22.16 -1.21 -3.05
CA GLY A 118 -22.01 -0.91 -4.47
C GLY A 118 -20.55 -0.72 -4.89
N TYR A 119 -19.58 -1.11 -4.05
CA TYR A 119 -18.14 -1.09 -4.32
C TYR A 119 -17.53 0.29 -4.58
N LYS A 120 -18.19 1.36 -4.13
CA LYS A 120 -17.72 2.74 -4.28
C LYS A 120 -16.96 3.23 -3.04
N SER A 121 -16.01 4.12 -3.25
CA SER A 121 -15.27 4.84 -2.20
C SER A 121 -16.14 5.98 -1.66
N THR A 122 -16.92 5.70 -0.60
CA THR A 122 -17.97 6.60 -0.09
C THR A 122 -17.74 6.93 1.38
N THR A 123 -17.79 8.22 1.72
CA THR A 123 -17.73 8.73 3.09
C THR A 123 -19.00 8.37 3.89
N GLY A 124 -18.87 8.29 5.22
CA GLY A 124 -19.99 8.05 6.15
C GLY A 124 -20.61 6.65 6.09
N ALA A 125 -20.21 5.83 5.13
CA ALA A 125 -20.78 4.52 4.88
C ALA A 125 -20.00 3.38 5.53
N ALA A 126 -20.68 2.30 5.88
CA ALA A 126 -20.05 1.06 6.31
C ALA A 126 -19.29 0.40 5.15
N GLN A 127 -18.17 -0.25 5.47
CA GLN A 127 -17.36 -0.96 4.49
C GLN A 127 -18.10 -2.19 3.93
N GLN A 128 -17.88 -2.45 2.64
CA GLN A 128 -18.32 -3.68 1.98
C GLN A 128 -17.41 -4.82 2.46
N VAL A 129 -17.93 -5.62 3.35
CA VAL A 129 -17.28 -6.80 3.94
C VAL A 129 -18.12 -8.06 3.70
N ASN A 130 -17.69 -9.20 4.24
CA ASN A 130 -18.33 -10.50 4.00
C ASN A 130 -18.37 -10.87 2.51
N ILE A 131 -17.31 -10.56 1.81
CA ILE A 131 -17.11 -10.83 0.38
C ILE A 131 -15.79 -11.58 0.17
N THR A 132 -15.79 -12.47 -0.81
CA THR A 132 -14.55 -13.10 -1.28
C THR A 132 -13.76 -12.13 -2.15
N ARG A 133 -12.46 -12.38 -2.35
CA ARG A 133 -11.64 -11.57 -3.25
C ARG A 133 -12.20 -11.52 -4.67
N SER A 134 -12.67 -12.65 -5.19
CA SER A 134 -13.27 -12.71 -6.52
C SER A 134 -14.59 -11.94 -6.63
N GLN A 135 -15.41 -11.91 -5.56
CA GLN A 135 -16.62 -11.07 -5.52
C GLN A 135 -16.27 -9.58 -5.50
N ALA A 136 -15.25 -9.19 -4.74
CA ALA A 136 -14.72 -7.81 -4.76
C ALA A 136 -14.22 -7.41 -6.14
N ARG A 137 -13.39 -8.25 -6.78
CA ARG A 137 -12.90 -8.06 -8.14
C ARG A 137 -14.04 -7.81 -9.13
N THR A 138 -15.04 -8.71 -9.14
CA THR A 138 -16.19 -8.60 -10.05
C THR A 138 -17.03 -7.37 -9.75
N GLY A 139 -17.33 -7.12 -8.46
CA GLY A 139 -18.18 -6.00 -8.05
C GLY A 139 -17.56 -4.64 -8.41
N ILE A 140 -16.26 -4.48 -8.21
CA ILE A 140 -15.55 -3.25 -8.57
C ILE A 140 -15.46 -3.10 -10.09
N HIS A 141 -15.16 -4.17 -10.83
CA HIS A 141 -15.07 -4.09 -12.29
C HIS A 141 -16.43 -3.77 -12.95
N ASN A 142 -17.54 -4.11 -12.31
CA ASN A 142 -18.88 -3.72 -12.77
C ASN A 142 -19.16 -2.21 -12.68
N LEU A 143 -18.31 -1.42 -12.01
CA LEU A 143 -18.39 0.05 -12.03
C LEU A 143 -18.01 0.63 -13.40
N GLY A 144 -17.20 -0.09 -14.17
CA GLY A 144 -16.73 0.32 -15.50
C GLY A 144 -15.43 -0.38 -15.90
N ALA A 145 -15.10 -0.35 -17.17
CA ALA A 145 -13.96 -1.08 -17.74
C ALA A 145 -12.59 -0.66 -17.19
N ASN A 146 -12.48 0.52 -16.60
CA ASN A 146 -11.25 1.06 -15.98
C ASN A 146 -11.19 0.90 -14.47
N PHE A 147 -12.18 0.23 -13.86
CA PHE A 147 -12.19 -0.03 -12.43
C PHE A 147 -11.70 -1.45 -12.11
N TRP A 148 -10.80 -1.54 -11.16
CA TRP A 148 -10.19 -2.78 -10.69
C TRP A 148 -10.15 -2.78 -9.17
N GLN A 149 -10.06 -3.96 -8.58
CA GLN A 149 -9.74 -4.08 -7.15
C GLN A 149 -8.29 -3.61 -6.94
N MET A 150 -8.03 -2.92 -5.82
CA MET A 150 -6.69 -2.60 -5.34
C MET A 150 -5.81 -3.86 -5.37
N ASP A 151 -4.58 -3.71 -5.81
CA ASP A 151 -3.69 -4.83 -6.07
C ASP A 151 -2.29 -4.65 -5.45
N PHE A 152 -1.46 -5.67 -5.65
CA PHE A 152 -0.09 -5.67 -5.13
C PHE A 152 0.79 -4.56 -5.73
N ALA A 153 0.46 -4.09 -6.93
CA ALA A 153 1.14 -2.95 -7.53
C ALA A 153 0.82 -1.65 -6.78
N GLN A 154 -0.46 -1.42 -6.42
CA GLN A 154 -0.84 -0.26 -5.61
C GLN A 154 -0.31 -0.35 -4.17
N PHE A 155 -0.27 -1.55 -3.59
CA PHE A 155 0.38 -1.75 -2.29
C PHE A 155 1.82 -1.22 -2.31
N TRP A 156 2.61 -1.57 -3.32
CA TRP A 156 3.98 -1.08 -3.43
C TRP A 156 4.06 0.39 -3.86
N TYR A 157 3.14 0.88 -4.72
CA TYR A 157 3.10 2.29 -5.11
C TYR A 157 3.01 3.20 -3.87
N VAL A 158 2.00 2.99 -3.03
CA VAL A 158 1.77 3.81 -1.83
C VAL A 158 2.90 3.65 -0.82
N ASN A 159 3.34 2.41 -0.59
CA ASN A 159 4.35 2.12 0.41
C ASN A 159 5.76 2.59 0.02
N MET A 160 6.12 2.62 -1.27
CA MET A 160 7.37 3.24 -1.71
C MET A 160 7.40 4.75 -1.44
N LEU A 161 6.28 5.44 -1.68
CA LEU A 161 6.17 6.87 -1.35
C LEU A 161 6.28 7.11 0.15
N PHE A 162 5.60 6.29 0.96
CA PHE A 162 5.70 6.33 2.42
C PHE A 162 7.15 6.13 2.89
N LEU A 163 7.84 5.13 2.37
CA LEU A 163 9.21 4.80 2.75
C LEU A 163 10.20 5.93 2.48
N VAL A 164 10.08 6.64 1.37
CA VAL A 164 10.97 7.77 1.08
C VAL A 164 10.60 8.99 1.94
N GLU A 165 9.31 9.25 2.12
CA GLU A 165 8.83 10.40 2.91
C GLU A 165 9.18 10.25 4.40
N PHE A 166 8.91 9.10 5.01
CA PHE A 166 9.14 8.88 6.44
C PHE A 166 10.53 8.32 6.74
N ALA A 167 11.21 7.75 5.75
CA ALA A 167 12.46 7.01 5.92
C ALA A 167 12.37 5.89 6.96
N ASP A 168 11.19 5.28 7.15
CA ASP A 168 10.92 4.35 8.23
C ASP A 168 9.94 3.27 7.78
N TRP A 169 10.20 2.02 8.19
CA TRP A 169 9.27 0.91 7.99
C TRP A 169 8.15 0.87 9.04
N ASN A 170 8.24 1.69 10.07
CA ASN A 170 7.21 1.76 11.11
C ASN A 170 6.08 2.72 10.73
N GLY A 171 4.92 2.20 10.35
CA GLY A 171 3.72 2.97 10.03
C GLY A 171 3.17 3.78 11.19
N GLU A 172 3.47 3.41 12.43
CA GLU A 172 3.06 4.15 13.63
C GLU A 172 3.68 5.57 13.72
N ARG A 173 4.56 5.94 12.79
CA ARG A 173 4.98 7.34 12.59
C ARG A 173 3.82 8.27 12.29
N ILE A 174 2.74 7.79 11.68
CA ILE A 174 1.49 8.53 11.48
C ILE A 174 0.55 8.32 12.67
N GLY A 175 0.37 7.09 13.10
CA GLY A 175 -0.52 6.72 14.20
C GLY A 175 -0.76 5.20 14.23
N ARG A 176 -1.25 4.73 15.37
CA ARG A 176 -1.49 3.30 15.59
C ARG A 176 -2.65 2.73 14.79
N GLY A 177 -3.51 3.57 14.25
CA GLY A 177 -4.75 3.13 13.63
C GLY A 177 -5.85 2.82 14.65
N CYS A 178 -7.02 2.40 14.17
CA CYS A 178 -8.17 2.05 15.02
C CYS A 178 -8.21 0.57 15.44
N SER A 179 -7.15 -0.18 15.22
CA SER A 179 -7.00 -1.53 15.75
C SER A 179 -7.09 -1.51 17.28
N THR A 180 -7.74 -2.49 17.89
CA THR A 180 -8.10 -2.53 19.31
C THR A 180 -9.23 -1.60 19.78
N ASN A 181 -9.88 -0.87 18.90
CA ASN A 181 -11.08 -0.11 19.26
C ASN A 181 -12.28 -1.05 19.58
N GLY A 182 -12.16 -2.34 19.28
CA GLY A 182 -13.16 -3.36 19.59
C GLY A 182 -14.39 -3.36 18.67
N SER A 183 -14.52 -2.37 17.79
CA SER A 183 -15.62 -2.26 16.84
C SER A 183 -15.22 -1.57 15.55
N LYS A 184 -15.80 -2.04 14.46
CA LYS A 184 -15.67 -1.45 13.13
C LYS A 184 -16.35 -0.08 13.08
N MET A 185 -15.70 0.89 12.46
CA MET A 185 -16.23 2.24 12.26
C MET A 185 -16.49 2.49 10.78
N ASN A 186 -17.45 3.35 10.46
CA ASN A 186 -17.72 3.76 9.07
C ASN A 186 -16.57 4.58 8.47
N ASN A 187 -16.49 4.62 7.14
CA ASN A 187 -15.61 5.51 6.40
C ASN A 187 -15.85 7.00 6.74
N GLY A 188 -14.88 7.85 6.44
CA GLY A 188 -15.01 9.30 6.60
C GLY A 188 -14.56 9.83 7.94
N GLN A 189 -13.91 9.01 8.76
CA GLN A 189 -13.41 9.44 10.08
C GLN A 189 -12.34 10.54 9.98
N THR A 190 -11.61 10.61 8.87
CA THR A 190 -10.57 11.62 8.63
C THR A 190 -11.05 12.82 7.78
N ASP A 191 -12.35 12.94 7.51
CA ASP A 191 -12.85 14.00 6.63
C ASP A 191 -12.67 15.41 7.21
N ALA A 192 -12.69 15.54 8.53
CA ALA A 192 -12.44 16.80 9.24
C ALA A 192 -10.95 17.18 9.28
N MET A 193 -10.04 16.27 8.88
CA MET A 193 -8.60 16.55 8.90
C MET A 193 -8.21 17.47 7.75
N GLY A 194 -7.72 18.65 8.08
CA GLY A 194 -7.27 19.65 7.10
C GLY A 194 -5.95 19.32 6.42
N TYR A 195 -5.12 18.46 7.04
CA TYR A 195 -3.84 18.04 6.50
C TYR A 195 -3.95 16.60 5.96
N HIS A 196 -3.34 16.34 4.82
CA HIS A 196 -3.47 15.08 4.06
C HIS A 196 -2.89 13.83 4.75
N THR A 197 -2.17 13.96 5.86
CA THR A 197 -1.47 12.85 6.54
C THR A 197 -1.57 13.03 8.05
N GLY A 198 -2.11 12.04 8.75
CA GLY A 198 -2.23 12.13 10.19
C GLY A 198 -3.16 11.09 10.80
N THR A 199 -3.53 11.35 12.06
CA THR A 199 -4.46 10.51 12.83
C THR A 199 -5.54 11.36 13.50
N THR A 200 -6.74 10.79 13.63
CA THR A 200 -7.83 11.38 14.43
C THR A 200 -7.62 11.19 15.93
N ALA A 201 -6.68 10.34 16.32
CA ALA A 201 -6.37 10.08 17.72
C ALA A 201 -5.79 11.31 18.43
N ALA A 202 -6.00 11.41 19.75
CA ALA A 202 -5.44 12.47 20.58
C ALA A 202 -3.90 12.45 20.67
N SER A 203 -3.28 11.30 20.39
CA SER A 203 -1.83 11.13 20.24
C SER A 203 -1.55 10.01 19.25
N ARG A 204 -0.33 9.92 18.72
CA ARG A 204 0.07 8.82 17.82
C ARG A 204 0.00 7.45 18.47
N ASP A 205 0.17 7.38 19.77
CA ASP A 205 0.12 6.15 20.57
C ASP A 205 -1.31 5.76 20.97
N SER A 206 -2.30 6.60 20.68
CA SER A 206 -3.71 6.35 20.92
C SER A 206 -4.40 5.80 19.68
N TYR A 207 -5.59 5.21 19.87
CA TYR A 207 -6.38 4.66 18.79
C TYR A 207 -7.15 5.78 18.06
N GLY A 208 -7.15 5.70 16.75
CA GLY A 208 -7.88 6.59 15.86
C GLY A 208 -7.60 6.26 14.42
N PHE A 209 -8.45 6.71 13.52
CA PHE A 209 -8.23 6.52 12.10
C PHE A 209 -6.97 7.24 11.64
N THR A 210 -6.27 6.62 10.72
CA THR A 210 -5.12 7.21 10.05
C THR A 210 -5.48 7.59 8.62
N GLN A 211 -4.79 8.58 8.08
CA GLN A 211 -4.71 8.79 6.65
C GLN A 211 -3.27 9.06 6.23
N TYR A 212 -2.90 8.57 5.07
CA TYR A 212 -1.64 8.87 4.40
C TYR A 212 -1.94 9.45 3.03
N ARG A 213 -1.46 10.68 2.80
CA ARG A 213 -1.63 11.40 1.52
C ARG A 213 -3.07 11.30 0.99
N ASN A 214 -4.05 11.61 1.86
CA ASN A 214 -5.50 11.56 1.61
C ASN A 214 -6.11 10.14 1.51
N ILE A 215 -5.35 9.08 1.59
CA ILE A 215 -5.88 7.71 1.66
C ILE A 215 -6.23 7.42 3.12
N GLU A 216 -7.52 7.28 3.44
CA GLU A 216 -8.00 6.93 4.77
C GLU A 216 -7.88 5.42 5.00
N GLY A 217 -7.39 5.04 6.19
CA GLY A 217 -7.39 3.65 6.62
C GLY A 217 -6.54 2.75 5.71
N TRP A 218 -5.35 3.21 5.29
CA TRP A 218 -4.42 2.36 4.54
C TRP A 218 -3.98 1.14 5.36
N TRP A 219 -4.04 1.25 6.65
CA TRP A 219 -3.98 0.15 7.61
C TRP A 219 -5.00 0.41 8.72
N ASP A 220 -5.47 -0.63 9.36
CA ASP A 220 -6.50 -0.62 10.40
C ASP A 220 -7.97 -0.81 9.92
N ASN A 221 -8.90 -0.80 10.83
CA ASN A 221 -10.36 -0.92 10.70
C ASN A 221 -10.86 -2.20 10.03
N VAL A 222 -10.55 -2.42 8.76
CA VAL A 222 -10.75 -3.70 8.05
C VAL A 222 -9.54 -3.96 7.15
N TYR A 223 -9.25 -5.23 6.92
CA TYR A 223 -8.28 -5.60 5.89
C TYR A 223 -8.80 -5.23 4.50
N ASP A 224 -7.91 -4.87 3.59
CA ASP A 224 -8.20 -4.79 2.17
C ASP A 224 -7.72 -6.05 1.44
N TRP A 225 -8.62 -6.73 0.73
CA TRP A 225 -8.22 -7.73 -0.25
C TRP A 225 -7.24 -7.12 -1.24
N MET A 226 -6.14 -7.81 -1.49
CA MET A 226 -5.09 -7.40 -2.43
C MET A 226 -5.10 -8.32 -3.64
N ASP A 227 -5.46 -7.80 -4.81
CA ASP A 227 -5.46 -8.54 -6.07
C ASP A 227 -4.09 -8.47 -6.78
N GLY A 228 -4.00 -8.97 -8.00
CA GLY A 228 -2.75 -8.93 -8.78
C GLY A 228 -1.63 -9.82 -8.23
N CYS A 229 -1.90 -10.63 -7.23
CA CYS A 229 -0.96 -11.61 -6.69
C CYS A 229 -1.68 -12.81 -6.08
N TYR A 230 -0.97 -13.92 -5.98
CA TYR A 230 -1.41 -15.08 -5.23
C TYR A 230 -0.19 -15.87 -4.72
N TYR A 231 -0.40 -16.64 -3.66
CA TYR A 231 0.60 -17.56 -3.12
C TYR A 231 0.19 -19.00 -3.36
N ASN A 232 1.13 -19.84 -3.77
CA ASN A 232 0.95 -21.28 -3.91
C ASN A 232 2.19 -22.04 -3.40
N ASN A 233 2.20 -23.37 -3.51
CA ASN A 233 3.32 -24.19 -3.04
C ASN A 233 4.67 -23.85 -3.71
N ASN A 234 4.67 -23.16 -4.84
CA ASN A 234 5.89 -22.73 -5.53
C ASN A 234 6.35 -21.33 -5.10
N GLY A 235 5.50 -20.55 -4.42
CA GLY A 235 5.83 -19.23 -3.91
C GLY A 235 4.82 -18.13 -4.30
N LEU A 236 5.29 -16.89 -4.21
CA LEU A 236 4.52 -15.69 -4.56
C LEU A 236 4.52 -15.49 -6.09
N ASN A 237 3.35 -15.34 -6.63
CA ASN A 237 3.12 -15.07 -8.04
C ASN A 237 2.48 -13.69 -8.19
N VAL A 238 2.91 -12.91 -9.18
CA VAL A 238 2.43 -11.56 -9.46
C VAL A 238 1.81 -11.51 -10.85
N ILE A 239 0.62 -10.91 -10.95
CA ILE A 239 -0.13 -10.71 -12.19
C ILE A 239 -0.10 -9.22 -12.50
N SER A 240 0.69 -8.80 -13.49
CA SER A 240 0.80 -7.37 -13.85
C SER A 240 -0.44 -6.84 -14.55
N ASN A 241 -1.01 -7.63 -15.48
CA ASN A 241 -2.15 -7.21 -16.30
C ASN A 241 -3.47 -7.37 -15.51
N PRO A 242 -4.19 -6.28 -15.19
CA PRO A 242 -5.44 -6.35 -14.45
C PRO A 242 -6.53 -7.20 -15.13
N ASN A 243 -6.53 -7.29 -16.47
CA ASN A 243 -7.47 -8.14 -17.21
C ASN A 243 -7.28 -9.64 -16.91
N ASN A 244 -6.14 -10.03 -16.34
CA ASN A 244 -5.79 -11.42 -16.05
C ASN A 244 -5.85 -11.74 -14.55
N PHE A 245 -6.35 -10.86 -13.71
CA PHE A 245 -6.41 -11.10 -12.26
C PHE A 245 -7.15 -12.38 -11.93
N SER A 246 -6.52 -13.17 -11.06
CA SER A 246 -6.96 -14.51 -10.69
C SER A 246 -6.50 -14.85 -9.28
N ASP A 247 -7.19 -15.79 -8.65
CA ASP A 247 -6.81 -16.27 -7.32
C ASP A 247 -5.73 -17.36 -7.35
N SER A 248 -5.38 -17.90 -8.54
CA SER A 248 -4.46 -19.05 -8.62
C SER A 248 -3.75 -19.24 -9.94
N ALA A 249 -3.96 -18.36 -10.93
CA ALA A 249 -3.43 -18.52 -12.29
C ALA A 249 -2.91 -17.20 -12.88
N ASN A 250 -2.24 -17.28 -14.03
CA ASN A 250 -1.76 -16.15 -14.84
C ASN A 250 -0.65 -15.31 -14.20
N GLY A 251 -0.10 -15.70 -13.05
CA GLY A 251 0.97 -14.97 -12.39
C GLY A 251 2.36 -15.45 -12.81
N THR A 252 3.32 -14.53 -12.71
CA THR A 252 4.74 -14.82 -12.82
C THR A 252 5.29 -15.08 -11.42
N LEU A 253 5.94 -16.22 -11.21
CA LEU A 253 6.59 -16.55 -9.95
C LEU A 253 7.76 -15.58 -9.70
N VAL A 254 7.72 -14.86 -8.57
CA VAL A 254 8.77 -13.91 -8.18
C VAL A 254 9.71 -14.48 -7.12
N GLY A 255 9.28 -15.50 -6.39
CA GLY A 255 10.09 -16.21 -5.40
C GLY A 255 9.27 -16.74 -4.23
N THR A 256 9.98 -17.30 -3.25
CA THR A 256 9.36 -17.88 -2.04
C THR A 256 9.61 -16.95 -0.85
N PRO A 257 8.60 -16.20 -0.38
CA PRO A 257 8.76 -15.33 0.77
C PRO A 257 8.86 -16.09 2.08
N SER A 258 9.57 -15.48 3.03
CA SER A 258 9.62 -15.92 4.43
C SER A 258 8.44 -15.32 5.21
N SER A 259 7.79 -16.14 6.05
CA SER A 259 6.74 -15.66 6.98
C SER A 259 7.35 -15.23 8.31
N GLY A 260 6.87 -14.10 8.84
CA GLY A 260 7.35 -13.51 10.09
C GLY A 260 7.47 -11.99 9.99
N TYR A 261 8.22 -11.40 10.90
CA TYR A 261 8.64 -10.00 10.81
C TYR A 261 9.83 -9.89 9.84
N PRO A 262 9.67 -9.26 8.67
CA PRO A 262 10.73 -9.19 7.68
C PRO A 262 12.01 -8.55 8.25
N SER A 263 13.14 -9.19 8.01
CA SER A 263 14.47 -8.67 8.35
C SER A 263 15.37 -8.55 7.13
N ASP A 264 14.86 -8.91 5.96
CA ASP A 264 15.50 -8.74 4.67
C ASP A 264 14.48 -8.91 3.53
N PHE A 265 14.75 -8.29 2.37
CA PHE A 265 13.93 -8.39 1.19
C PHE A 265 14.73 -8.84 -0.03
N THR A 266 14.07 -9.53 -0.94
CA THR A 266 14.57 -9.79 -2.29
C THR A 266 13.87 -8.86 -3.28
N ILE A 267 14.67 -8.27 -4.19
CA ILE A 267 14.19 -7.60 -5.38
C ILE A 267 14.02 -8.68 -6.45
N PRO A 268 12.80 -8.92 -6.97
CA PRO A 268 12.61 -9.91 -8.05
C PRO A 268 13.45 -9.62 -9.27
N THR A 269 13.96 -10.69 -9.89
CA THR A 269 14.72 -10.63 -11.15
C THR A 269 13.84 -10.81 -12.39
N ALA A 270 12.58 -11.17 -12.22
CA ALA A 270 11.61 -11.26 -13.31
C ALA A 270 11.42 -9.87 -13.93
N SER A 271 11.55 -9.80 -15.25
CA SER A 271 11.47 -8.54 -16.01
C SER A 271 10.15 -7.81 -15.75
N GLY A 272 10.24 -6.52 -15.40
CA GLY A 272 9.10 -5.69 -15.12
C GLY A 272 8.46 -5.90 -13.74
N LEU A 273 9.05 -6.74 -12.88
CA LEU A 273 8.55 -7.04 -11.52
C LEU A 273 9.54 -6.65 -10.41
N GLU A 274 10.55 -5.85 -10.71
CA GLU A 274 11.56 -5.35 -9.75
C GLU A 274 10.97 -4.51 -8.61
N TRP A 275 9.71 -4.10 -8.73
CA TRP A 275 8.95 -3.39 -7.70
C TRP A 275 8.32 -4.32 -6.64
N ALA A 276 8.12 -5.58 -6.99
CA ALA A 276 7.34 -6.55 -6.21
C ALA A 276 8.21 -7.22 -5.11
N LEU A 277 8.85 -6.43 -4.25
CA LEU A 277 9.70 -6.95 -3.19
C LEU A 277 8.92 -7.91 -2.29
N PHE A 278 9.62 -8.92 -1.80
CA PHE A 278 9.09 -9.86 -0.82
C PHE A 278 10.15 -10.21 0.23
N PRO A 279 9.74 -10.59 1.46
CA PRO A 279 10.67 -10.95 2.52
C PRO A 279 11.51 -12.19 2.15
N SER A 280 12.82 -12.07 2.16
CA SER A 280 13.75 -13.19 2.02
C SER A 280 14.22 -13.76 3.35
N ALA A 281 14.04 -12.99 4.44
CA ALA A 281 14.26 -13.44 5.81
C ALA A 281 13.25 -12.75 6.74
N ALA A 282 12.88 -13.41 7.84
CA ALA A 282 11.86 -12.96 8.77
C ALA A 282 12.28 -13.20 10.23
N ASN A 283 13.46 -12.73 10.60
CA ASN A 283 14.04 -12.84 11.93
C ASN A 283 13.91 -11.54 12.75
N GLY A 284 13.04 -10.63 12.31
CA GLY A 284 12.77 -9.36 12.97
C GLY A 284 11.81 -9.48 14.16
N SER A 285 11.30 -8.36 14.60
CA SER A 285 10.32 -8.21 15.67
C SER A 285 9.44 -6.99 15.45
N GLN A 286 8.48 -6.74 16.30
CA GLN A 286 7.62 -5.54 16.29
C GLN A 286 8.38 -4.21 16.41
N THR A 287 9.66 -4.23 16.73
CA THR A 287 10.46 -3.02 16.95
C THR A 287 11.73 -2.99 16.10
N THR A 288 11.96 -4.01 15.27
CA THR A 288 13.19 -4.11 14.46
C THR A 288 12.87 -4.40 13.01
N TYR A 289 13.69 -3.92 12.11
CA TYR A 289 13.59 -4.08 10.65
C TYR A 289 12.25 -3.59 10.10
N VAL A 290 11.32 -4.52 9.82
CA VAL A 290 9.94 -4.23 9.42
C VAL A 290 8.99 -4.72 10.51
N PRO A 291 8.38 -3.83 11.29
CA PRO A 291 7.56 -4.21 12.44
C PRO A 291 6.19 -4.80 12.06
N ASP A 292 5.86 -4.82 10.79
CA ASP A 292 4.62 -5.41 10.27
C ASP A 292 4.85 -6.86 9.83
N TYR A 293 3.96 -7.74 10.25
CA TYR A 293 4.08 -9.18 10.01
C TYR A 293 3.66 -9.56 8.60
N TRP A 294 4.42 -10.45 7.96
CA TRP A 294 4.05 -11.06 6.68
C TRP A 294 3.74 -12.54 6.89
N SER A 295 2.59 -12.99 6.37
CA SER A 295 2.15 -14.38 6.47
C SER A 295 1.89 -14.96 5.09
N PHE A 296 2.29 -16.21 4.90
CA PHE A 296 2.03 -16.98 3.69
C PHE A 296 1.69 -18.42 4.05
N GLY A 297 0.74 -19.02 3.29
CA GLY A 297 0.37 -20.42 3.51
C GLY A 297 -0.01 -21.10 2.20
N GLY A 298 0.62 -22.23 1.90
CA GLY A 298 0.54 -22.90 0.60
C GLY A 298 -0.85 -23.28 0.10
N SER A 299 -1.82 -23.45 1.02
CA SER A 299 -3.23 -23.80 0.68
C SER A 299 -4.15 -22.58 0.62
N TYR A 300 -3.64 -21.36 0.83
CA TYR A 300 -4.42 -20.14 0.95
C TYR A 300 -3.87 -19.06 0.04
N PRO A 301 -4.35 -19.00 -1.22
CA PRO A 301 -3.68 -18.21 -2.25
C PRO A 301 -3.93 -16.71 -2.17
N CYS A 302 -5.03 -16.26 -1.54
CA CYS A 302 -5.43 -14.85 -1.60
C CYS A 302 -4.77 -14.03 -0.51
N LEU A 303 -4.13 -12.93 -0.88
CA LEU A 303 -3.49 -12.02 0.06
C LEU A 303 -4.40 -10.82 0.39
N PHE A 304 -4.22 -10.28 1.58
CA PHE A 304 -4.81 -9.03 2.05
C PHE A 304 -3.81 -8.27 2.94
N HIS A 305 -3.99 -6.97 3.10
CA HIS A 305 -3.07 -6.15 3.87
C HIS A 305 -3.77 -5.24 4.88
N GLY A 306 -2.94 -4.52 5.66
CA GLY A 306 -3.38 -3.52 6.61
C GLY A 306 -3.56 -4.07 8.02
N GLY A 307 -4.77 -4.11 8.51
CA GLY A 307 -5.14 -4.60 9.83
C GLY A 307 -6.64 -4.47 10.00
N TYR A 308 -7.17 -4.90 11.15
CA TYR A 308 -8.59 -4.72 11.46
C TYR A 308 -8.81 -4.27 12.90
N TYR A 309 -10.00 -3.77 13.20
CA TYR A 309 -10.38 -3.15 14.47
C TYR A 309 -10.17 -4.01 15.74
N GLY A 310 -10.01 -5.32 15.59
CA GLY A 310 -9.74 -6.25 16.71
C GLY A 310 -8.30 -6.73 16.80
N GLN A 311 -7.37 -6.19 15.98
CA GLN A 311 -5.99 -6.65 15.92
C GLN A 311 -5.07 -5.75 16.72
N ASN A 312 -4.37 -6.31 17.72
CA ASN A 312 -3.54 -5.53 18.65
C ASN A 312 -2.13 -5.19 18.14
N GLN A 313 -1.57 -6.12 17.36
CA GLN A 313 -0.15 -6.03 17.02
C GLN A 313 0.14 -6.71 15.70
N TYR A 314 0.51 -6.70 14.77
CA TYR A 314 0.65 -7.31 13.44
C TYR A 314 -0.01 -6.44 12.37
N ARG A 315 -0.13 -5.14 12.62
CA ARG A 315 -0.76 -4.17 11.73
C ARG A 315 0.23 -3.16 11.22
N GLY A 316 -0.14 -2.48 10.16
CA GLY A 316 0.59 -1.37 9.60
C GLY A 316 0.53 -1.38 8.07
N PRO A 317 1.10 -0.37 7.43
CA PRO A 317 1.06 -0.25 5.98
C PRO A 317 1.76 -1.39 5.23
N PHE A 318 2.66 -2.11 5.90
CA PHE A 318 3.42 -3.22 5.32
C PHE A 318 2.90 -4.60 5.75
N TYR A 319 1.85 -4.67 6.56
CA TYR A 319 1.28 -5.94 6.99
C TYR A 319 0.65 -6.67 5.81
N VAL A 320 1.02 -7.96 5.65
CA VAL A 320 0.46 -8.85 4.63
C VAL A 320 0.04 -10.15 5.28
N SER A 321 -1.17 -10.61 4.98
CA SER A 321 -1.67 -11.90 5.41
C SER A 321 -2.41 -12.60 4.28
N TYR A 322 -2.93 -13.78 4.56
CA TYR A 322 -3.49 -14.66 3.53
C TYR A 322 -4.80 -15.31 3.95
N GLY A 323 -5.58 -15.73 2.96
CA GLY A 323 -6.82 -16.46 3.17
C GLY A 323 -7.15 -17.40 2.02
N ARG A 324 -8.12 -18.29 2.25
CA ARG A 324 -8.68 -19.12 1.18
C ARG A 324 -9.41 -18.27 0.16
N ALA A 325 -9.44 -18.68 -1.09
CA ALA A 325 -10.22 -18.00 -2.13
C ALA A 325 -11.73 -17.92 -1.80
N SER A 326 -12.22 -18.86 -1.02
CA SER A 326 -13.64 -18.91 -0.58
C SER A 326 -13.92 -18.17 0.73
N ILE A 327 -12.90 -17.58 1.39
CA ILE A 327 -13.15 -16.90 2.67
C ILE A 327 -13.92 -15.61 2.43
N SER A 328 -14.92 -15.36 3.29
CA SER A 328 -15.58 -14.08 3.47
C SER A 328 -15.63 -13.79 4.96
N SER A 329 -15.39 -12.56 5.36
CA SER A 329 -15.30 -12.19 6.76
C SER A 329 -15.76 -10.75 6.95
N ASP A 330 -16.32 -10.46 8.12
CA ASP A 330 -16.73 -9.11 8.50
C ASP A 330 -15.54 -8.17 8.79
N VAL A 331 -14.32 -8.70 8.81
CA VAL A 331 -13.07 -7.95 8.99
C VAL A 331 -12.27 -7.77 7.70
N ILE A 332 -12.75 -8.30 6.56
CA ILE A 332 -12.06 -8.16 5.28
C ILE A 332 -12.97 -7.46 4.29
N GLY A 333 -12.54 -6.30 3.83
CA GLY A 333 -13.16 -5.49 2.80
C GLY A 333 -12.34 -5.42 1.53
N CYS A 334 -12.54 -4.37 0.78
CA CYS A 334 -11.80 -4.10 -0.44
C CYS A 334 -11.67 -2.59 -0.69
N ARG A 335 -10.77 -2.24 -1.58
CA ARG A 335 -10.56 -0.87 -2.07
C ARG A 335 -10.52 -0.90 -3.60
N LEU A 336 -11.07 0.12 -4.23
CA LEU A 336 -11.04 0.23 -5.70
C LEU A 336 -9.77 0.94 -6.17
N GLN A 337 -9.38 0.66 -7.41
CA GLN A 337 -8.49 1.47 -8.22
C GLN A 337 -9.19 1.85 -9.52
N GLU A 338 -8.85 3.00 -10.09
CA GLU A 338 -9.23 3.39 -11.43
C GLU A 338 -7.97 3.65 -12.27
N ARG A 339 -7.90 3.00 -13.43
CA ARG A 339 -6.88 3.27 -14.46
C ARG A 339 -7.56 3.97 -15.62
N PRO A 340 -7.61 5.32 -15.65
CA PRO A 340 -8.36 6.04 -16.67
C PRO A 340 -7.71 5.86 -18.04
N PRO A 341 -8.52 5.78 -19.12
CA PRO A 341 -7.95 5.80 -20.47
C PRO A 341 -7.24 7.15 -20.70
N LYS A 342 -6.20 7.13 -21.52
CA LYS A 342 -5.56 8.38 -21.94
C LYS A 342 -6.61 9.28 -22.59
N ALA A 343 -6.56 10.57 -22.23
CA ALA A 343 -7.35 11.57 -22.96
C ALA A 343 -6.96 11.51 -24.44
N ALA A 344 -7.97 11.43 -25.32
CA ALA A 344 -7.81 11.36 -26.76
C ALA A 344 -7.19 12.65 -27.31
#